data_4dd45d4c084552ac8ad91f0f63a7524e
#
_entry.id   4dd45d4c084552ac8ad91f0f63a7524e
#
_cell.length_a   1.000
_cell.length_b   1.000
_cell.length_c   1.000
_cell.angle_alpha   90.00
_cell.angle_beta   90.00
_cell.angle_gamma   90.00
#
_symmetry.space_group_name_H-M   'P 1'
#
loop_
_entity.id
_entity.type
_entity.pdbx_description
1 polymer ?
#
loop_
_entity_poly.entity_id
_entity_poly.type
_entity_poly.pdbx_seq_one_letter_code
_entity_poly.pdbx_strand_id
1 'polypeptide(L)'
;MMTQSVLLFSNDKIFNEIINDSFLGSGIYKLQIISKFMSKKNIMKFNENDIPVLLISKKNNLDDFVIFLSNQSYKGIYIVFGSKKEESNFTENKAIFIDIPFSLTELMQALQSIEIQRREVEYHDIKFKKIFLNMTSKSIGNSKVSIKLTDKEIKILWHLVKEKNSIVNQNFLLNKIWGYKDDIETKTLTTHIYTMRKKLDYFNGIFTIENSDEGYFIKFK
;
A
#
# COMPACT_ATOMS: atom_id res chain seq x y z
N MET A 1 -1.29 -12.86 7.25
CA MET A 1 -0.90 -12.00 6.12
C MET A 1 -2.07 -11.95 5.15
N MET A 2 -2.66 -10.79 4.85
CA MET A 2 -3.56 -10.72 3.69
C MET A 2 -2.67 -10.83 2.46
N THR A 3 -2.72 -11.97 1.78
CA THR A 3 -2.05 -12.18 0.50
C THR A 3 -2.66 -11.19 -0.49
N GLN A 4 -1.85 -10.33 -1.08
CA GLN A 4 -2.31 -9.43 -2.14
C GLN A 4 -2.78 -10.24 -3.34
N SER A 5 -3.92 -9.82 -3.90
CA SER A 5 -4.46 -10.45 -5.09
C SER A 5 -3.99 -9.72 -6.34
N VAL A 6 -3.44 -10.49 -7.29
CA VAL A 6 -3.16 -10.03 -8.65
C VAL A 6 -4.30 -10.50 -9.55
N LEU A 7 -4.99 -9.56 -10.18
CA LEU A 7 -6.14 -9.82 -11.04
C LEU A 7 -5.72 -9.73 -12.50
N LEU A 8 -5.42 -10.86 -13.12
CA LEU A 8 -4.97 -10.93 -14.50
C LEU A 8 -6.16 -10.94 -15.48
N PHE A 9 -6.30 -9.89 -16.23
CA PHE A 9 -7.30 -9.75 -17.31
C PHE A 9 -6.70 -10.24 -18.64
N SER A 10 -6.94 -11.49 -18.96
CA SER A 10 -6.38 -12.13 -20.15
C SER A 10 -7.29 -13.24 -20.68
N ASN A 11 -7.36 -13.33 -22.03
CA ASN A 11 -8.02 -14.42 -22.75
C ASN A 11 -7.01 -15.42 -23.36
N ASP A 12 -5.71 -15.17 -23.20
CA ASP A 12 -4.65 -16.02 -23.72
C ASP A 12 -4.37 -17.17 -22.73
N LYS A 13 -4.69 -18.40 -23.13
CA LYS A 13 -4.53 -19.56 -22.26
C LYS A 13 -3.07 -19.85 -21.93
N ILE A 14 -2.18 -19.75 -22.94
CA ILE A 14 -0.74 -20.05 -22.77
C ILE A 14 -0.12 -19.02 -21.82
N PHE A 15 -0.39 -17.75 -22.06
CA PHE A 15 0.05 -16.67 -21.18
C PHE A 15 -0.45 -16.88 -19.74
N ASN A 16 -1.72 -17.24 -19.58
CA ASN A 16 -2.32 -17.48 -18.28
C ASN A 16 -1.65 -18.62 -17.52
N GLU A 17 -1.30 -19.72 -18.21
CA GLU A 17 -0.57 -20.86 -17.62
C GLU A 17 0.82 -20.45 -17.19
N ILE A 18 1.59 -19.74 -18.03
CA ILE A 18 2.95 -19.26 -17.71
C ILE A 18 2.93 -18.35 -16.46
N ILE A 19 2.00 -17.40 -16.40
CA ILE A 19 1.89 -16.51 -15.25
C ILE A 19 1.47 -17.28 -14.00
N ASN A 20 0.49 -18.19 -14.12
CA ASN A 20 0.02 -18.98 -13.00
C ASN A 20 1.15 -19.84 -12.39
N ASP A 21 1.94 -20.51 -13.21
CA ASP A 21 3.06 -21.31 -12.74
C ASP A 21 4.14 -20.48 -12.06
N SER A 22 4.38 -19.27 -12.60
CA SER A 22 5.31 -18.30 -12.01
C SER A 22 4.89 -17.82 -10.62
N PHE A 23 3.59 -17.73 -10.35
CA PHE A 23 3.05 -17.29 -9.07
C PHE A 23 2.93 -18.42 -8.04
N LEU A 24 2.69 -19.66 -8.46
CA LEU A 24 2.57 -20.82 -7.57
C LEU A 24 3.82 -21.03 -6.71
N GLY A 25 5.00 -20.72 -7.23
CA GLY A 25 6.27 -20.85 -6.50
C GLY A 25 6.57 -19.71 -5.52
N SER A 26 5.92 -18.55 -5.67
CA SER A 26 6.29 -17.36 -4.91
C SER A 26 5.64 -17.26 -3.51
N GLY A 27 4.44 -17.79 -3.34
CA GLY A 27 3.66 -17.72 -2.09
C GLY A 27 3.33 -16.29 -1.60
N ILE A 28 3.72 -15.24 -2.37
CA ILE A 28 3.60 -13.83 -1.98
C ILE A 28 2.28 -13.25 -2.46
N TYR A 29 1.87 -13.60 -3.69
CA TYR A 29 0.66 -13.08 -4.33
C TYR A 29 -0.33 -14.21 -4.61
N LYS A 30 -1.62 -13.88 -4.56
CA LYS A 30 -2.70 -14.76 -5.04
C LYS A 30 -3.11 -14.30 -6.44
N LEU A 31 -2.91 -15.14 -7.44
CA LEU A 31 -3.33 -14.87 -8.81
C LEU A 31 -4.81 -15.25 -9.01
N GLN A 32 -5.57 -14.36 -9.63
CA GLN A 32 -6.92 -14.62 -10.13
C GLN A 32 -7.01 -14.22 -11.61
N ILE A 33 -7.37 -15.18 -12.48
CA ILE A 33 -7.47 -14.95 -13.92
C ILE A 33 -8.90 -14.61 -14.29
N ILE A 34 -9.09 -13.51 -15.04
CA ILE A 34 -10.38 -12.97 -15.45
C ILE A 34 -10.41 -12.91 -16.98
N SER A 35 -11.10 -13.85 -17.59
CA SER A 35 -11.19 -13.95 -19.05
C SER A 35 -12.36 -13.20 -19.70
N LYS A 36 -13.33 -12.69 -18.91
CA LYS A 36 -14.49 -11.94 -19.41
C LYS A 36 -14.83 -10.79 -18.47
N PHE A 37 -14.21 -9.63 -18.66
CA PHE A 37 -14.49 -8.45 -17.84
C PHE A 37 -15.51 -7.48 -18.47
N MET A 38 -15.75 -7.55 -19.80
CA MET A 38 -16.65 -6.68 -20.55
C MET A 38 -18.15 -7.02 -20.41
N SER A 39 -18.51 -8.02 -19.63
CA SER A 39 -19.91 -8.37 -19.42
C SER A 39 -20.57 -7.39 -18.45
N LYS A 40 -21.65 -6.70 -18.88
CA LYS A 40 -22.46 -5.75 -18.05
C LYS A 40 -22.99 -6.33 -16.73
N LYS A 41 -22.88 -7.65 -16.51
CA LYS A 41 -23.33 -8.35 -15.31
C LYS A 41 -22.25 -8.61 -14.27
N ASN A 42 -20.97 -8.42 -14.60
CA ASN A 42 -19.88 -8.67 -13.66
C ASN A 42 -19.55 -7.41 -12.87
N ILE A 43 -20.31 -7.18 -11.79
CA ILE A 43 -19.91 -6.23 -10.75
C ILE A 43 -18.83 -6.92 -9.93
N MET A 44 -17.58 -6.64 -10.26
CA MET A 44 -16.43 -7.12 -9.52
C MET A 44 -16.09 -6.07 -8.46
N LYS A 45 -16.08 -6.43 -7.19
CA LYS A 45 -15.62 -5.53 -6.15
C LYS A 45 -14.10 -5.67 -6.01
N PHE A 46 -13.39 -4.61 -6.34
CA PHE A 46 -11.96 -4.52 -6.05
C PHE A 46 -11.74 -4.27 -4.56
N ASN A 47 -10.80 -5.00 -3.97
CA ASN A 47 -10.25 -4.67 -2.68
C ASN A 47 -9.12 -3.64 -2.84
N GLU A 48 -8.84 -2.86 -1.82
CA GLU A 48 -7.75 -1.86 -1.84
C GLU A 48 -6.38 -2.45 -2.18
N ASN A 49 -6.19 -3.74 -1.89
CA ASN A 49 -4.95 -4.47 -2.13
C ASN A 49 -4.89 -5.19 -3.48
N ASP A 50 -5.96 -5.21 -4.25
CA ASP A 50 -5.95 -5.86 -5.56
C ASP A 50 -5.10 -5.08 -6.57
N ILE A 51 -4.31 -5.80 -7.37
CA ILE A 51 -3.49 -5.23 -8.44
C ILE A 51 -4.05 -5.74 -9.78
N PRO A 52 -4.77 -4.90 -10.55
CA PRO A 52 -5.20 -5.26 -11.89
C PRO A 52 -4.02 -5.33 -12.85
N VAL A 53 -3.99 -6.37 -13.67
CA VAL A 53 -2.99 -6.61 -14.71
C VAL A 53 -3.70 -6.94 -16.01
N LEU A 54 -3.44 -6.18 -17.06
CA LEU A 54 -4.02 -6.37 -18.40
C LEU A 54 -2.99 -6.96 -19.35
N LEU A 55 -3.37 -8.02 -20.07
CA LEU A 55 -2.69 -8.40 -21.32
C LEU A 55 -3.43 -7.77 -22.50
N ILE A 56 -2.79 -6.84 -23.22
CA ILE A 56 -3.37 -6.23 -24.43
C ILE A 56 -3.46 -7.31 -25.53
N SER A 57 -4.61 -7.39 -26.15
CA SER A 57 -4.87 -8.30 -27.25
C SER A 57 -5.97 -7.73 -28.16
N LYS A 58 -6.24 -8.38 -29.33
CA LYS A 58 -7.36 -7.99 -30.20
C LYS A 58 -8.73 -7.98 -29.49
N LYS A 59 -8.87 -8.69 -28.35
CA LYS A 59 -10.12 -8.80 -27.58
C LYS A 59 -10.10 -7.97 -26.30
N ASN A 60 -8.94 -7.54 -25.86
CA ASN A 60 -8.74 -6.79 -24.62
C ASN A 60 -7.88 -5.57 -24.95
N ASN A 61 -8.49 -4.41 -25.14
CA ASN A 61 -7.77 -3.15 -25.35
C ASN A 61 -7.66 -2.35 -24.05
N LEU A 62 -6.76 -1.39 -24.06
CA LEU A 62 -6.47 -0.58 -22.89
C LEU A 62 -7.64 0.35 -22.53
N ASP A 63 -8.30 0.95 -23.53
CA ASP A 63 -9.39 1.91 -23.32
C ASP A 63 -10.59 1.25 -22.62
N ASP A 64 -10.99 0.08 -23.10
CA ASP A 64 -12.06 -0.71 -22.48
C ASP A 64 -11.72 -1.11 -21.05
N PHE A 65 -10.45 -1.44 -20.80
CA PHE A 65 -9.99 -1.79 -19.47
C PHE A 65 -10.01 -0.61 -18.50
N VAL A 66 -9.55 0.56 -18.94
CA VAL A 66 -9.59 1.80 -18.14
C VAL A 66 -11.02 2.21 -17.84
N ILE A 67 -11.94 2.14 -18.82
CA ILE A 67 -13.37 2.36 -18.61
C ILE A 67 -13.93 1.37 -17.60
N PHE A 68 -13.56 0.09 -17.69
CA PHE A 68 -13.98 -0.92 -16.74
C PHE A 68 -13.49 -0.60 -15.31
N LEU A 69 -12.21 -0.26 -15.12
CA LEU A 69 -11.64 0.11 -13.82
C LEU A 69 -12.34 1.36 -13.23
N SER A 70 -12.62 2.35 -14.07
CA SER A 70 -13.33 3.57 -13.67
C SER A 70 -14.76 3.28 -13.19
N ASN A 71 -15.48 2.40 -13.90
CA ASN A 71 -16.83 1.96 -13.53
C ASN A 71 -16.83 1.18 -12.19
N GLN A 72 -15.72 0.56 -11.83
CA GLN A 72 -15.53 -0.11 -10.53
C GLN A 72 -15.02 0.85 -9.44
N SER A 73 -14.90 2.14 -9.73
CA SER A 73 -14.31 3.16 -8.84
C SER A 73 -12.87 2.84 -8.41
N TYR A 74 -12.14 2.06 -9.20
CA TYR A 74 -10.75 1.75 -8.93
C TYR A 74 -9.85 2.95 -9.23
N LYS A 75 -9.07 3.38 -8.23
CA LYS A 75 -8.17 4.54 -8.32
C LYS A 75 -6.69 4.17 -8.18
N GLY A 76 -6.38 2.88 -8.05
CA GLY A 76 -5.02 2.39 -7.86
C GLY A 76 -4.20 2.31 -9.14
N ILE A 77 -2.98 1.80 -8.99
CA ILE A 77 -2.05 1.55 -10.09
C ILE A 77 -2.33 0.16 -10.65
N TYR A 78 -2.22 0.03 -11.98
CA TYR A 78 -2.38 -1.23 -12.68
C TYR A 78 -1.18 -1.50 -13.61
N ILE A 79 -0.99 -2.78 -13.99
CA ILE A 79 0.06 -3.22 -14.91
C ILE A 79 -0.56 -3.54 -16.26
N VAL A 80 0.15 -3.21 -17.33
CA VAL A 80 -0.24 -3.50 -18.71
C VAL A 80 0.90 -4.24 -19.40
N PHE A 81 0.63 -5.45 -19.87
CA PHE A 81 1.51 -6.15 -20.78
C PHE A 81 1.20 -5.73 -22.20
N GLY A 82 2.12 -5.05 -22.85
CA GLY A 82 2.01 -4.54 -24.21
C GLY A 82 2.88 -3.32 -24.42
N SER A 83 2.98 -2.86 -25.67
CA SER A 83 3.84 -1.73 -26.00
C SER A 83 3.26 -0.41 -25.50
N LYS A 84 4.12 0.45 -24.96
CA LYS A 84 3.78 1.83 -24.57
C LYS A 84 3.23 2.68 -25.73
N LYS A 85 3.48 2.26 -26.98
CA LYS A 85 2.92 2.92 -28.19
C LYS A 85 1.40 2.78 -28.32
N GLU A 86 0.79 1.88 -27.54
CA GLU A 86 -0.66 1.70 -27.44
C GLU A 86 -1.30 2.56 -26.35
N GLU A 87 -0.55 3.56 -25.83
CA GLU A 87 -1.09 4.51 -24.85
C GLU A 87 -2.33 5.21 -25.42
N SER A 88 -3.44 4.98 -24.74
CA SER A 88 -4.65 5.76 -24.93
C SER A 88 -4.46 7.20 -24.44
N ASN A 89 -5.31 8.13 -24.89
CA ASN A 89 -5.33 9.52 -24.43
C ASN A 89 -5.68 9.68 -22.92
N PHE A 90 -5.80 8.59 -22.18
CA PHE A 90 -6.04 8.56 -20.73
C PHE A 90 -4.71 8.73 -19.96
N THR A 91 -4.23 9.97 -19.93
CA THR A 91 -2.99 10.39 -19.26
C THR A 91 -3.12 10.56 -17.75
N GLU A 92 -3.73 9.65 -17.05
CA GLU A 92 -3.47 9.54 -15.62
C GLU A 92 -2.31 8.56 -15.40
N ASN A 93 -1.21 9.02 -14.80
CA ASN A 93 0.05 8.31 -14.49
C ASN A 93 -0.12 7.06 -13.58
N LYS A 94 -1.05 6.17 -13.91
CA LYS A 94 -1.41 5.02 -13.07
C LYS A 94 -1.06 3.66 -13.68
N ALA A 95 -0.57 3.64 -14.93
CA ALA A 95 -0.21 2.40 -15.61
C ALA A 95 1.31 2.16 -15.55
N ILE A 96 1.70 0.92 -15.23
CA ILE A 96 3.05 0.41 -15.43
C ILE A 96 3.01 -0.48 -16.67
N PHE A 97 3.73 -0.09 -17.72
CA PHE A 97 3.83 -0.89 -18.94
C PHE A 97 5.00 -1.86 -18.85
N ILE A 98 4.77 -3.10 -19.25
CA ILE A 98 5.77 -4.15 -19.39
C ILE A 98 5.72 -4.64 -20.84
N ASP A 99 6.79 -4.42 -21.59
CA ASP A 99 6.88 -4.86 -22.98
C ASP A 99 6.93 -6.40 -23.08
N ILE A 100 6.41 -6.94 -24.18
CA ILE A 100 6.49 -8.38 -24.47
C ILE A 100 7.55 -8.60 -25.57
N PRO A 101 8.51 -9.55 -25.37
CA PRO A 101 8.65 -10.52 -24.27
C PRO A 101 9.23 -9.87 -23.00
N PHE A 102 8.86 -10.38 -21.82
CA PHE A 102 9.31 -9.90 -20.51
C PHE A 102 9.90 -11.01 -19.66
N SER A 103 10.64 -10.64 -18.63
CA SER A 103 11.14 -11.56 -17.61
C SER A 103 10.22 -11.57 -16.37
N LEU A 104 10.18 -12.68 -15.65
CA LEU A 104 9.47 -12.74 -14.37
C LEU A 104 9.98 -11.68 -13.38
N THR A 105 11.27 -11.36 -13.44
CA THR A 105 11.90 -10.34 -12.61
C THR A 105 11.27 -8.95 -12.85
N GLU A 106 11.02 -8.57 -14.10
CA GLU A 106 10.35 -7.30 -14.44
C GLU A 106 8.94 -7.22 -13.86
N LEU A 107 8.17 -8.30 -13.98
CA LEU A 107 6.84 -8.36 -13.37
C LEU A 107 6.90 -8.21 -11.85
N MET A 108 7.81 -8.94 -11.18
CA MET A 108 7.97 -8.85 -9.73
C MET A 108 8.44 -7.47 -9.26
N GLN A 109 9.34 -6.83 -10.01
CA GLN A 109 9.75 -5.45 -9.74
C GLN A 109 8.60 -4.46 -9.89
N ALA A 110 7.76 -4.62 -10.93
CA ALA A 110 6.56 -3.79 -11.11
C ALA A 110 5.58 -3.96 -9.95
N LEU A 111 5.31 -5.19 -9.51
CA LEU A 111 4.45 -5.46 -8.36
C LEU A 111 5.01 -4.85 -7.06
N GLN A 112 6.31 -5.00 -6.81
CA GLN A 112 6.98 -4.39 -5.66
C GLN A 112 6.93 -2.86 -5.70
N SER A 113 7.09 -2.25 -6.87
CA SER A 113 7.00 -0.79 -7.02
C SER A 113 5.61 -0.27 -6.68
N ILE A 114 4.54 -0.99 -7.06
CA ILE A 114 3.16 -0.66 -6.67
C ILE A 114 2.99 -0.73 -5.16
N GLU A 115 3.54 -1.74 -4.51
CA GLU A 115 3.48 -1.86 -3.05
C GLU A 115 4.19 -0.69 -2.35
N ILE A 116 5.37 -0.32 -2.84
CA ILE A 116 6.14 0.81 -2.29
C ILE A 116 5.33 2.09 -2.45
N GLN A 117 4.81 2.38 -3.65
CA GLN A 117 4.01 3.57 -3.91
C GLN A 117 2.73 3.60 -3.06
N ARG A 118 2.04 2.47 -2.90
CA ARG A 118 0.86 2.38 -2.00
C ARG A 118 1.22 2.69 -0.55
N ARG A 119 2.35 2.19 -0.06
CA ARG A 119 2.84 2.50 1.29
C ARG A 119 3.19 3.97 1.46
N GLU A 120 3.73 4.61 0.43
CA GLU A 120 4.04 6.04 0.46
C GLU A 120 2.78 6.91 0.43
N VAL A 121 1.77 6.53 -0.37
CA VAL A 121 0.46 7.22 -0.40
C VAL A 121 -0.34 7.00 0.89
N GLU A 122 -0.16 5.86 1.56
CA GLU A 122 -0.82 5.60 2.85
C GLU A 122 -0.38 6.60 3.92
N TYR A 123 0.90 7.00 3.90
CA TYR A 123 1.46 7.92 4.88
C TYR A 123 1.46 9.36 4.36
N HIS A 124 0.37 10.07 4.58
CA HIS A 124 0.26 11.49 4.26
C HIS A 124 0.49 12.37 5.49
N ASP A 125 0.77 13.65 5.26
CA ASP A 125 0.93 14.63 6.33
C ASP A 125 -0.37 14.78 7.13
N ILE A 126 -0.27 14.80 8.46
CA ILE A 126 -1.42 14.96 9.34
C ILE A 126 -1.29 16.26 10.13
N LYS A 127 -2.36 17.05 10.14
CA LYS A 127 -2.54 18.17 11.05
C LYS A 127 -3.51 17.78 12.16
N PHE A 128 -3.08 17.91 13.40
CA PHE A 128 -3.93 17.71 14.58
C PHE A 128 -3.69 18.77 15.63
N LYS A 129 -4.78 19.39 16.09
CA LYS A 129 -4.70 20.60 16.92
C LYS A 129 -3.77 21.66 16.27
N LYS A 130 -2.72 22.09 16.95
CA LYS A 130 -1.70 23.05 16.46
C LYS A 130 -0.40 22.37 16.03
N ILE A 131 -0.43 21.04 15.81
CA ILE A 131 0.74 20.22 15.48
C ILE A 131 0.62 19.72 14.04
N PHE A 132 1.77 19.64 13.35
CA PHE A 132 1.92 19.10 12.02
C PHE A 132 2.85 17.89 12.09
N LEU A 133 2.39 16.76 11.61
CA LEU A 133 3.18 15.57 11.34
C LEU A 133 3.51 15.57 9.84
N ASN A 134 4.76 15.85 9.51
CA ASN A 134 5.21 15.89 8.11
C ASN A 134 5.97 14.62 7.77
N MET A 135 5.40 13.81 6.89
CA MET A 135 5.93 12.50 6.53
C MET A 135 7.16 12.61 5.65
N THR A 136 7.19 13.55 4.72
CA THR A 136 8.32 13.78 3.81
C THR A 136 9.58 14.23 4.57
N SER A 137 9.44 15.20 5.45
CA SER A 137 10.56 15.70 6.26
C SER A 137 10.83 14.86 7.50
N LYS A 138 10.02 13.84 7.77
CA LYS A 138 10.06 12.97 8.97
C LYS A 138 10.12 13.78 10.26
N SER A 139 9.19 14.73 10.40
CA SER A 139 9.19 15.63 11.54
C SER A 139 7.79 15.86 12.11
N ILE A 140 7.76 16.14 13.40
CA ILE A 140 6.57 16.63 14.10
C ILE A 140 6.89 18.01 14.68
N GLY A 141 5.95 18.95 14.56
CA GLY A 141 6.21 20.29 15.04
C GLY A 141 4.97 21.19 15.09
N ASN A 142 5.21 22.40 15.53
CA ASN A 142 4.28 23.52 15.48
C ASN A 142 5.03 24.77 14.95
N SER A 143 4.43 25.95 15.04
CA SER A 143 5.06 27.20 14.61
C SER A 143 6.37 27.56 15.34
N LYS A 144 6.67 26.95 16.48
CA LYS A 144 7.82 27.27 17.33
C LYS A 144 8.91 26.20 17.33
N VAL A 145 8.53 24.92 17.20
CA VAL A 145 9.43 23.78 17.37
C VAL A 145 9.15 22.74 16.30
N SER A 146 10.24 22.15 15.75
CA SER A 146 10.20 21.00 14.85
C SER A 146 11.17 19.95 15.36
N ILE A 147 10.67 18.74 15.58
CA ILE A 147 11.43 17.58 16.10
C ILE A 147 11.53 16.54 15.00
N LYS A 148 12.75 16.12 14.70
CA LYS A 148 13.02 15.07 13.73
C LYS A 148 12.80 13.69 14.34
N LEU A 149 12.14 12.82 13.57
CA LEU A 149 11.89 11.43 13.91
C LEU A 149 12.59 10.51 12.90
N THR A 150 12.87 9.29 13.30
CA THR A 150 13.31 8.26 12.36
C THR A 150 12.13 7.79 11.51
N ASP A 151 12.41 7.07 10.42
CA ASP A 151 11.38 6.50 9.54
C ASP A 151 10.37 5.61 10.32
N LYS A 152 10.87 4.80 11.23
CA LYS A 152 10.01 3.93 12.06
C LYS A 152 9.19 4.72 13.08
N GLU A 153 9.81 5.68 13.76
CA GLU A 153 9.13 6.52 14.75
C GLU A 153 7.99 7.33 14.13
N ILE A 154 8.21 7.95 12.95
CA ILE A 154 7.16 8.75 12.34
C ILE A 154 5.99 7.89 11.86
N LYS A 155 6.23 6.69 11.35
CA LYS A 155 5.18 5.74 10.95
C LYS A 155 4.38 5.23 12.15
N ILE A 156 5.04 4.90 13.25
CA ILE A 156 4.35 4.56 14.51
C ILE A 156 3.43 5.72 14.92
N LEU A 157 3.98 6.91 15.01
CA LEU A 157 3.23 8.09 15.45
C LEU A 157 2.05 8.39 14.53
N TRP A 158 2.23 8.20 13.22
CA TRP A 158 1.18 8.37 12.23
C TRP A 158 -0.01 7.43 12.50
N HIS A 159 0.23 6.14 12.77
CA HIS A 159 -0.83 5.21 13.12
C HIS A 159 -1.54 5.59 14.41
N LEU A 160 -0.80 5.97 15.45
CA LEU A 160 -1.39 6.38 16.71
C LEU A 160 -2.25 7.65 16.59
N VAL A 161 -1.82 8.61 15.77
CA VAL A 161 -2.58 9.87 15.53
C VAL A 161 -3.83 9.60 14.69
N LYS A 162 -3.74 8.74 13.67
CA LYS A 162 -4.86 8.39 12.80
C LYS A 162 -6.00 7.73 13.57
N GLU A 163 -5.67 6.83 14.48
CA GLU A 163 -6.66 6.06 15.26
C GLU A 163 -7.27 6.81 16.45
N LYS A 164 -6.89 8.07 16.70
CA LYS A 164 -7.49 9.01 17.65
C LYS A 164 -8.03 8.39 18.94
N ASN A 165 -7.19 8.19 19.94
CA ASN A 165 -7.51 7.62 21.26
C ASN A 165 -7.92 6.12 21.24
N SER A 166 -7.95 5.47 20.09
CA SER A 166 -8.14 4.02 20.01
C SER A 166 -6.80 3.30 20.18
N ILE A 167 -6.86 2.09 20.74
CA ILE A 167 -5.68 1.26 20.91
C ILE A 167 -5.23 0.72 19.55
N VAL A 168 -3.97 0.97 19.19
CA VAL A 168 -3.32 0.37 18.05
C VAL A 168 -2.56 -0.86 18.52
N ASN A 169 -3.00 -2.01 18.04
CA ASN A 169 -2.44 -3.29 18.47
C ASN A 169 -0.95 -3.40 18.16
N GLN A 170 -0.17 -3.98 19.09
CA GLN A 170 1.27 -4.12 18.99
C GLN A 170 1.70 -4.95 17.78
N ASN A 171 1.06 -6.11 17.56
CA ASN A 171 1.38 -6.99 16.43
C ASN A 171 1.05 -6.31 15.09
N PHE A 172 -0.04 -5.53 15.04
CA PHE A 172 -0.35 -4.70 13.87
C PHE A 172 0.80 -3.72 13.55
N LEU A 173 1.32 -2.99 14.54
CA LEU A 173 2.44 -2.06 14.34
C LEU A 173 3.72 -2.76 13.89
N LEU A 174 4.05 -3.90 14.50
CA LEU A 174 5.21 -4.69 14.13
C LEU A 174 5.10 -5.22 12.69
N ASN A 175 3.96 -5.78 12.34
CA ASN A 175 3.72 -6.29 11.00
C ASN A 175 3.75 -5.15 9.96
N LYS A 176 3.00 -4.06 10.21
CA LYS A 176 2.83 -2.96 9.26
C LYS A 176 4.13 -2.19 8.99
N ILE A 177 4.95 -2.00 10.03
CA ILE A 177 6.14 -1.12 9.95
C ILE A 177 7.43 -1.88 9.69
N TRP A 178 7.55 -3.14 10.18
CA TRP A 178 8.73 -3.97 10.00
C TRP A 178 8.51 -5.17 9.08
N GLY A 179 7.24 -5.54 8.80
CA GLY A 179 6.92 -6.73 8.01
C GLY A 179 7.15 -8.04 8.77
N TYR A 180 7.24 -7.99 10.09
CA TYR A 180 7.44 -9.18 10.90
C TYR A 180 6.20 -10.06 10.90
N LYS A 181 6.40 -11.38 10.71
CA LYS A 181 5.38 -12.40 10.97
C LYS A 181 5.31 -12.63 12.48
N ASP A 182 4.12 -13.01 12.96
CA ASP A 182 3.84 -13.31 14.38
C ASP A 182 4.97 -14.12 15.01
N ASP A 183 5.46 -13.74 16.20
CA ASP A 183 6.51 -14.34 17.06
C ASP A 183 7.86 -13.59 17.16
N ILE A 184 8.03 -12.37 16.67
CA ILE A 184 9.32 -11.68 16.81
C ILE A 184 9.22 -10.49 17.78
N GLU A 185 10.11 -10.53 18.73
CA GLU A 185 10.51 -9.56 19.77
C GLU A 185 9.75 -8.21 19.84
N THR A 186 8.80 -8.16 20.73
CA THR A 186 8.11 -6.95 21.21
C THR A 186 9.06 -5.85 21.70
N LYS A 187 10.30 -6.20 22.06
CA LYS A 187 11.33 -5.27 22.54
C LYS A 187 11.68 -4.17 21.54
N THR A 188 11.66 -4.45 20.23
CA THR A 188 11.96 -3.45 19.19
C THR A 188 10.97 -2.29 19.23
N LEU A 189 9.67 -2.59 19.25
CA LEU A 189 8.64 -1.56 19.29
C LEU A 189 8.69 -0.76 20.61
N THR A 190 8.84 -1.46 21.73
CA THR A 190 8.94 -0.83 23.06
C THR A 190 10.11 0.16 23.13
N THR A 191 11.27 -0.19 22.54
CA THR A 191 12.43 0.70 22.47
C THR A 191 12.13 1.97 21.66
N HIS A 192 11.47 1.82 20.50
CA HIS A 192 11.06 2.96 19.69
C HIS A 192 10.05 3.86 20.42
N ILE A 193 9.05 3.30 21.08
CA ILE A 193 8.08 4.05 21.89
C ILE A 193 8.78 4.83 23.01
N TYR A 194 9.70 4.19 23.73
CA TYR A 194 10.48 4.86 24.78
C TYR A 194 11.28 6.06 24.23
N THR A 195 12.00 5.85 23.13
CA THR A 195 12.79 6.92 22.48
C THR A 195 11.89 8.05 21.99
N MET A 196 10.75 7.70 21.39
CA MET A 196 9.76 8.68 20.93
C MET A 196 9.19 9.53 22.07
N ARG A 197 8.85 8.90 23.20
CA ARG A 197 8.36 9.65 24.38
C ARG A 197 9.35 10.71 24.83
N LYS A 198 10.65 10.37 24.88
CA LYS A 198 11.70 11.34 25.20
C LYS A 198 11.78 12.49 24.20
N LYS A 199 11.74 12.19 22.91
CA LYS A 199 11.77 13.20 21.85
C LYS A 199 10.52 14.10 21.87
N LEU A 200 9.37 13.53 22.20
CA LEU A 200 8.06 14.20 22.16
C LEU A 200 7.68 14.87 23.48
N ASP A 201 8.57 14.88 24.48
CA ASP A 201 8.33 15.45 25.79
C ASP A 201 7.84 16.91 25.73
N TYR A 202 8.34 17.70 24.78
CA TYR A 202 7.86 19.06 24.49
C TYR A 202 6.36 19.14 24.25
N PHE A 203 5.73 18.07 23.74
CA PHE A 203 4.31 18.05 23.42
C PHE A 203 3.42 17.42 24.50
N ASN A 204 3.98 17.07 25.65
CA ASN A 204 3.25 16.42 26.76
C ASN A 204 2.02 17.22 27.27
N GLY A 205 1.99 18.54 27.05
CA GLY A 205 0.83 19.39 27.32
C GLY A 205 -0.31 19.25 26.30
N ILE A 206 -0.09 18.61 25.15
CA ILE A 206 -1.03 18.48 24.05
C ILE A 206 -1.47 17.03 23.87
N PHE A 207 -0.52 16.09 23.94
CA PHE A 207 -0.78 14.66 23.85
C PHE A 207 0.30 13.85 24.57
N THR A 208 -0.03 12.61 24.89
CA THR A 208 0.91 11.61 25.41
C THR A 208 0.70 10.29 24.69
N ILE A 209 1.76 9.45 24.60
CA ILE A 209 1.64 8.07 24.11
C ILE A 209 1.50 7.18 25.34
N GLU A 210 0.37 6.49 25.44
CA GLU A 210 0.04 5.60 26.56
C GLU A 210 0.13 4.13 26.16
N ASN A 211 0.29 3.25 27.14
CA ASN A 211 0.25 1.80 26.98
C ASN A 211 -1.16 1.28 27.27
N SER A 212 -1.49 0.16 26.65
CA SER A 212 -2.53 -0.76 27.09
C SER A 212 -1.99 -2.20 27.02
N ASP A 213 -2.76 -3.16 27.52
CA ASP A 213 -2.38 -4.58 27.48
C ASP A 213 -2.22 -5.09 26.03
N GLU A 214 -2.96 -4.51 25.08
CA GLU A 214 -2.98 -4.93 23.68
C GLU A 214 -2.07 -4.10 22.76
N GLY A 215 -1.57 -2.93 23.22
CA GLY A 215 -0.76 -2.06 22.36
C GLY A 215 -0.56 -0.66 22.90
N TYR A 216 -0.66 0.33 21.99
CA TYR A 216 -0.38 1.73 22.29
C TYR A 216 -1.49 2.62 21.76
N PHE A 217 -1.70 3.75 22.39
CA PHE A 217 -2.62 4.78 21.90
C PHE A 217 -2.09 6.18 22.20
N ILE A 218 -2.59 7.16 21.44
CA ILE A 218 -2.31 8.56 21.70
C ILE A 218 -3.46 9.15 22.52
N LYS A 219 -3.14 9.76 23.64
CA LYS A 219 -4.10 10.45 24.50
C LYS A 219 -3.94 11.96 24.31
N PHE A 220 -4.96 12.61 23.81
CA PHE A 220 -4.99 14.06 23.66
C PHE A 220 -5.49 14.72 24.96
N LYS A 221 -4.80 15.80 25.36
CA LYS A 221 -5.17 16.66 26.50
C LYS A 221 -5.98 17.86 26.07
#